data_35849ac7059c25300b7da7b343ab60e1
#
_entry.id   35849ac7059c25300b7da7b343ab60e1
#
_cell.length_a   1.000
_cell.length_b   1.000
_cell.length_c   1.000
_cell.angle_alpha   90.00
_cell.angle_beta   90.00
_cell.angle_gamma   90.00
#
_symmetry.space_group_name_H-M   'P 1'
#
loop_
_entity.id
_entity.type
_entity.pdbx_description
1 polymer ?
#
loop_
_entity_poly.entity_id
_entity_poly.type
_entity_poly.pdbx_seq_one_letter_code
_entity_poly.pdbx_strand_id
1 'polypeptide(L)'
;MEKDNEQFSPYPRLILRRKILGALGRFLLKVFARPRIEGLENIPEEGPVILAGNHVSSLEPAFMFLFTDRQVEPIGAGDMPFDGALDLIVNFYGYIPINRGQLDRKAMNKALSVLEQDGFLGIYPEGGTWNPGNMHAHIGVSWLSHKGQAKVVPIGFSGFRDSFGKVFKFKRPVFIMKVGEAIPALSTENDGRPIKEIYQEYADHVMERVRELIDPAEFLEIPSETEFALDILKENDKVSTLPGHDTIAQFFHNQVMLESLLNNLRKPIKLLFPEEQERTIPGFVQALRASLEILQENAGFFTYRFGMERGRELEAAIRRLIEFLENESGDHEIRLLAKARYRYPDGRVEELSHTYELSAA
;
A
#
# COMPACT_ATOMS: atom_id res chain seq x y z
N MET A 1 -7.58 -31.62 18.44
CA MET A 1 -6.30 -31.00 18.78
C MET A 1 -5.57 -30.33 17.58
N GLU A 2 -5.90 -30.62 16.33
CA GLU A 2 -5.25 -30.00 15.14
C GLU A 2 -5.83 -28.61 14.76
N LYS A 3 -7.06 -28.28 15.17
CA LYS A 3 -7.70 -26.98 14.85
C LYS A 3 -7.12 -25.79 15.64
N ASP A 4 -6.53 -26.02 16.82
CA ASP A 4 -5.96 -24.94 17.66
C ASP A 4 -4.61 -24.41 17.14
N ASN A 5 -3.88 -25.21 16.37
CA ASN A 5 -2.55 -24.86 15.87
C ASN A 5 -2.58 -23.81 14.72
N GLU A 6 -3.72 -23.58 14.09
CA GLU A 6 -3.86 -22.63 12.98
C GLU A 6 -4.04 -21.16 13.42
N GLN A 7 -4.39 -20.92 14.68
CA GLN A 7 -4.65 -19.58 15.24
C GLN A 7 -3.54 -19.09 16.18
N PHE A 8 -2.55 -19.92 16.45
CA PHE A 8 -1.44 -19.61 17.34
C PHE A 8 -0.16 -19.34 16.56
N SER A 9 0.63 -18.36 17.01
CA SER A 9 1.98 -18.08 16.53
C SER A 9 2.93 -18.05 17.72
N PRO A 10 3.91 -18.97 17.83
CA PRO A 10 4.88 -18.95 18.90
C PRO A 10 5.73 -17.69 18.83
N TYR A 11 6.06 -17.13 20.00
CA TYR A 11 6.92 -15.96 20.09
C TYR A 11 7.96 -16.12 21.23
N PRO A 12 9.25 -15.77 21.00
CA PRO A 12 9.85 -15.45 19.69
C PRO A 12 10.03 -16.68 18.80
N ARG A 13 10.04 -16.51 17.48
CA ARG A 13 10.26 -17.58 16.51
C ARG A 13 11.33 -17.24 15.48
N LEU A 14 11.89 -18.24 14.81
CA LEU A 14 12.89 -18.08 13.74
C LEU A 14 14.12 -17.24 14.18
N ILE A 15 14.51 -17.33 15.44
CA ILE A 15 15.48 -16.44 16.09
C ILE A 15 16.79 -16.34 15.30
N LEU A 16 17.38 -17.48 14.89
CA LEU A 16 18.66 -17.50 14.18
C LEU A 16 18.55 -16.81 12.81
N ARG A 17 17.49 -17.11 12.05
CA ARG A 17 17.28 -16.52 10.71
C ARG A 17 17.13 -15.00 10.81
N ARG A 18 16.34 -14.53 11.77
CA ARG A 18 16.09 -13.10 12.01
C ARG A 18 17.34 -12.36 12.50
N LYS A 19 18.17 -13.00 13.34
CA LYS A 19 19.47 -12.45 13.73
C LYS A 19 20.44 -12.31 12.57
N ILE A 20 20.53 -13.31 11.69
CA ILE A 20 21.38 -13.27 10.49
C ILE A 20 20.91 -12.16 9.55
N LEU A 21 19.61 -12.14 9.20
CA LEU A 21 19.05 -11.09 8.36
C LEU A 21 19.21 -9.69 8.98
N GLY A 22 19.03 -9.58 10.29
CA GLY A 22 19.23 -8.34 11.03
C GLY A 22 20.66 -7.81 10.93
N ALA A 23 21.66 -8.67 11.14
CA ALA A 23 23.05 -8.28 11.02
C ALA A 23 23.43 -7.87 9.57
N LEU A 24 23.02 -8.68 8.59
CA LEU A 24 23.25 -8.39 7.17
C LEU A 24 22.52 -7.10 6.73
N GLY A 25 21.23 -6.94 7.11
CA GLY A 25 20.45 -5.78 6.74
C GLY A 25 21.02 -4.48 7.33
N ARG A 26 21.42 -4.47 8.61
CA ARG A 26 22.10 -3.31 9.22
C ARG A 26 23.40 -2.97 8.52
N PHE A 27 24.19 -3.98 8.15
CA PHE A 27 25.43 -3.76 7.39
C PHE A 27 25.15 -3.13 6.01
N LEU A 28 24.22 -3.70 5.25
CA LEU A 28 23.85 -3.19 3.92
C LEU A 28 23.29 -1.76 4.01
N LEU A 29 22.41 -1.48 4.99
CA LEU A 29 21.87 -0.13 5.16
C LEU A 29 22.96 0.89 5.49
N LYS A 30 23.97 0.55 6.29
CA LYS A 30 25.10 1.45 6.55
C LYS A 30 25.96 1.74 5.31
N VAL A 31 26.06 0.77 4.40
CA VAL A 31 26.83 0.91 3.14
C VAL A 31 26.03 1.73 2.13
N PHE A 32 24.76 1.40 1.90
CA PHE A 32 23.97 1.94 0.79
C PHE A 32 23.07 3.11 1.16
N ALA A 33 22.91 3.40 2.46
CA ALA A 33 22.07 4.48 2.96
C ALA A 33 22.75 5.21 4.14
N ARG A 34 22.05 6.20 4.69
CA ARG A 34 22.40 6.93 5.91
C ARG A 34 21.21 6.85 6.86
N PRO A 35 21.05 5.74 7.61
CA PRO A 35 19.96 5.62 8.55
C PRO A 35 20.11 6.60 9.72
N ARG A 36 19.03 7.28 10.07
CA ARG A 36 18.87 8.11 11.27
C ARG A 36 17.73 7.57 12.08
N ILE A 37 17.99 7.19 13.32
CA ILE A 37 17.00 6.59 14.20
C ILE A 37 16.99 7.39 15.48
N GLU A 38 15.80 7.83 15.89
CA GLU A 38 15.56 8.69 17.06
C GLU A 38 14.44 8.08 17.91
N GLY A 39 14.55 8.20 19.25
CA GLY A 39 13.49 7.83 20.18
C GLY A 39 13.39 6.34 20.49
N LEU A 40 14.41 5.52 20.24
CA LEU A 40 14.36 4.08 20.56
C LEU A 40 14.09 3.82 22.04
N GLU A 41 14.47 4.74 22.91
CA GLU A 41 14.23 4.73 24.38
C GLU A 41 12.73 4.75 24.73
N ASN A 42 11.87 5.16 23.81
CA ASN A 42 10.41 5.15 23.98
C ASN A 42 9.78 3.77 23.83
N ILE A 43 10.54 2.79 23.34
CA ILE A 43 10.05 1.41 23.19
C ILE A 43 10.12 0.73 24.56
N PRO A 44 8.98 0.23 25.11
CA PRO A 44 8.99 -0.49 26.36
C PRO A 44 9.87 -1.74 26.32
N GLU A 45 10.69 -1.92 27.34
CA GLU A 45 11.58 -3.09 27.45
C GLU A 45 10.80 -4.38 27.70
N GLU A 46 9.65 -4.30 28.37
CA GLU A 46 8.83 -5.44 28.78
C GLU A 46 7.37 -5.27 28.37
N GLY A 47 6.64 -6.38 28.39
CA GLY A 47 5.22 -6.47 28.10
C GLY A 47 4.88 -6.50 26.60
N PRO A 48 3.59 -6.65 26.26
CA PRO A 48 3.12 -6.66 24.89
C PRO A 48 3.16 -5.27 24.27
N VAL A 49 3.72 -5.17 23.05
CA VAL A 49 3.86 -3.91 22.32
C VAL A 49 3.47 -4.06 20.86
N ILE A 50 2.78 -3.06 20.35
CA ILE A 50 2.48 -2.89 18.93
C ILE A 50 3.29 -1.70 18.43
N LEU A 51 4.18 -1.95 17.48
CA LEU A 51 4.88 -0.91 16.73
C LEU A 51 4.01 -0.53 15.53
N ALA A 52 3.53 0.71 15.48
CA ALA A 52 2.61 1.19 14.45
C ALA A 52 3.28 2.28 13.61
N GLY A 53 3.46 2.05 12.31
CA GLY A 53 4.14 2.99 11.40
C GLY A 53 3.32 3.38 10.19
N ASN A 54 3.75 4.45 9.49
CA ASN A 54 3.27 4.79 8.14
C ASN A 54 3.98 3.92 7.10
N HIS A 55 3.29 3.63 5.98
CA HIS A 55 3.77 2.70 4.95
C HIS A 55 3.81 3.36 3.57
N VAL A 56 5.00 3.76 3.12
CA VAL A 56 5.21 4.47 1.85
C VAL A 56 6.10 3.73 0.85
N SER A 57 6.80 2.67 1.28
CA SER A 57 7.65 1.85 0.42
C SER A 57 7.75 0.41 0.95
N SER A 58 8.53 -0.44 0.31
CA SER A 58 8.79 -1.80 0.78
C SER A 58 10.04 -1.91 1.67
N LEU A 59 10.75 -0.81 1.94
CA LEU A 59 11.98 -0.80 2.75
C LEU A 59 11.77 -0.42 4.21
N GLU A 60 10.80 0.43 4.55
CA GLU A 60 10.59 0.84 5.93
C GLU A 60 10.22 -0.31 6.88
N PRO A 61 9.52 -1.39 6.46
CA PRO A 61 9.32 -2.51 7.35
C PRO A 61 10.64 -3.09 7.88
N ALA A 62 11.67 -3.11 7.03
CA ALA A 62 12.98 -3.58 7.44
C ALA A 62 13.57 -2.75 8.59
N PHE A 63 13.37 -1.42 8.59
CA PHE A 63 13.85 -0.55 9.67
C PHE A 63 13.21 -0.91 11.01
N MET A 64 11.91 -1.13 11.04
CA MET A 64 11.19 -1.54 12.24
C MET A 64 11.77 -2.84 12.84
N PHE A 65 12.23 -3.77 11.98
CA PHE A 65 12.75 -5.07 12.44
C PHE A 65 14.26 -5.05 12.72
N LEU A 66 15.00 -4.15 12.08
CA LEU A 66 16.46 -4.11 12.16
C LEU A 66 16.98 -3.31 13.36
N PHE A 67 16.22 -2.32 13.82
CA PHE A 67 16.69 -1.36 14.82
C PHE A 67 16.00 -1.45 16.18
N THR A 68 15.14 -2.45 16.37
CA THR A 68 14.58 -2.77 17.70
C THR A 68 15.38 -3.89 18.36
N ASP A 69 15.53 -3.84 19.67
CA ASP A 69 16.27 -4.86 20.41
C ASP A 69 15.47 -6.15 20.58
N ARG A 70 14.15 -6.03 20.70
CA ARG A 70 13.24 -7.16 20.77
C ARG A 70 12.82 -7.59 19.37
N GLN A 71 12.56 -8.89 19.23
CA GLN A 71 12.16 -9.47 17.97
C GLN A 71 10.74 -9.04 17.59
N VAL A 72 10.59 -8.34 16.48
CA VAL A 72 9.28 -7.92 15.96
C VAL A 72 8.66 -9.02 15.11
N GLU A 73 7.40 -9.35 15.38
CA GLU A 73 6.56 -10.20 14.54
C GLU A 73 5.74 -9.32 13.60
N PRO A 74 6.03 -9.32 12.29
CA PRO A 74 5.30 -8.45 11.36
C PRO A 74 3.97 -9.04 10.93
N ILE A 75 2.98 -8.17 10.74
CA ILE A 75 1.78 -8.47 9.97
C ILE A 75 1.99 -7.92 8.56
N GLY A 76 1.81 -8.75 7.56
CA GLY A 76 2.03 -8.39 6.16
C GLY A 76 0.93 -8.88 5.23
N ALA A 77 0.93 -8.42 3.97
CA ALA A 77 -0.03 -8.82 2.96
C ALA A 77 0.02 -10.34 2.71
N GLY A 78 -1.11 -11.01 2.88
CA GLY A 78 -1.30 -12.43 2.56
C GLY A 78 -2.14 -12.66 1.30
N ASP A 79 -2.71 -11.60 0.78
CA ASP A 79 -3.60 -11.57 -0.38
C ASP A 79 -2.84 -11.38 -1.71
N MET A 80 -1.55 -11.07 -1.65
CA MET A 80 -0.69 -10.92 -2.83
C MET A 80 0.70 -11.50 -2.57
N PRO A 81 1.35 -12.11 -3.56
CA PRO A 81 2.75 -12.47 -3.48
C PRO A 81 3.63 -11.20 -3.51
N PHE A 82 4.77 -11.26 -2.84
CA PHE A 82 5.80 -10.22 -2.94
C PHE A 82 6.61 -10.37 -4.23
N ASP A 83 7.23 -9.27 -4.68
CA ASP A 83 8.07 -9.30 -5.88
C ASP A 83 9.36 -10.10 -5.67
N GLY A 84 9.64 -11.04 -6.55
CA GLY A 84 10.89 -11.76 -6.78
C GLY A 84 11.79 -11.95 -5.55
N ALA A 85 12.89 -11.20 -5.46
CA ALA A 85 13.86 -11.30 -4.37
C ALA A 85 13.30 -10.87 -3.01
N LEU A 86 12.33 -9.94 -2.99
CA LEU A 86 11.67 -9.51 -1.77
C LEU A 86 10.83 -10.65 -1.17
N ASP A 87 10.17 -11.45 -2.00
CA ASP A 87 9.40 -12.62 -1.57
C ASP A 87 10.28 -13.61 -0.78
N LEU A 88 11.50 -13.87 -1.28
CA LEU A 88 12.44 -14.73 -0.58
C LEU A 88 12.84 -14.17 0.80
N ILE A 89 13.11 -12.86 0.88
CA ILE A 89 13.54 -12.22 2.13
C ILE A 89 12.39 -12.21 3.15
N VAL A 90 11.19 -11.83 2.72
CA VAL A 90 10.00 -11.73 3.59
C VAL A 90 9.60 -13.12 4.11
N ASN A 91 9.57 -14.12 3.24
CA ASN A 91 9.27 -15.50 3.63
C ASN A 91 10.37 -16.12 4.51
N PHE A 92 11.64 -15.78 4.27
CA PHE A 92 12.73 -16.24 5.12
C PHE A 92 12.70 -15.60 6.51
N TYR A 93 12.34 -14.30 6.60
CA TYR A 93 12.13 -13.62 7.87
C TYR A 93 10.92 -14.20 8.61
N GLY A 94 9.83 -14.48 7.87
CA GLY A 94 8.54 -14.95 8.38
C GLY A 94 7.69 -13.81 8.93
N TYR A 95 6.41 -13.85 8.63
CA TYR A 95 5.42 -12.85 9.03
C TYR A 95 4.06 -13.51 9.28
N ILE A 96 3.09 -12.76 9.80
CA ILE A 96 1.69 -13.17 9.91
C ILE A 96 0.98 -12.64 8.66
N PRO A 97 0.59 -13.51 7.72
CA PRO A 97 -0.14 -13.07 6.53
C PRO A 97 -1.57 -12.68 6.89
N ILE A 98 -2.01 -11.50 6.42
CA ILE A 98 -3.38 -11.01 6.57
C ILE A 98 -4.02 -10.77 5.19
N ASN A 99 -5.26 -11.25 5.02
CA ASN A 99 -6.06 -10.96 3.84
C ASN A 99 -6.77 -9.62 4.04
N ARG A 100 -6.34 -8.61 3.30
CA ARG A 100 -6.83 -7.24 3.41
C ARG A 100 -8.22 -7.10 2.80
N GLY A 101 -8.98 -6.09 3.25
CA GLY A 101 -10.34 -5.83 2.75
C GLY A 101 -11.43 -6.74 3.32
N GLN A 102 -11.07 -7.70 4.17
CA GLN A 102 -12.01 -8.59 4.85
C GLN A 102 -11.58 -8.85 6.30
N LEU A 103 -12.50 -9.34 7.11
CA LEU A 103 -12.20 -9.71 8.49
C LEU A 103 -11.44 -11.04 8.54
N ASP A 104 -10.11 -10.98 8.57
CA ASP A 104 -9.26 -12.16 8.73
C ASP A 104 -9.05 -12.50 10.22
N ARG A 105 -10.04 -13.23 10.78
CA ARG A 105 -9.99 -13.64 12.19
C ARG A 105 -8.79 -14.52 12.51
N LYS A 106 -8.31 -15.32 11.55
CA LYS A 106 -7.17 -16.22 11.75
C LYS A 106 -5.87 -15.44 11.92
N ALA A 107 -5.62 -14.46 11.06
CA ALA A 107 -4.47 -13.56 11.19
C ALA A 107 -4.53 -12.74 12.48
N MET A 108 -5.71 -12.20 12.82
CA MET A 108 -5.90 -11.41 14.04
C MET A 108 -5.67 -12.23 15.31
N ASN A 109 -6.13 -13.48 15.37
CA ASN A 109 -5.90 -14.36 16.51
C ASN A 109 -4.43 -14.76 16.62
N LYS A 110 -3.72 -14.99 15.50
CA LYS A 110 -2.26 -15.19 15.51
C LYS A 110 -1.51 -13.98 16.08
N ALA A 111 -1.91 -12.78 15.66
CA ALA A 111 -1.32 -11.56 16.17
C ALA A 111 -1.58 -11.38 17.66
N LEU A 112 -2.82 -11.65 18.11
CA LEU A 112 -3.17 -11.62 19.52
C LEU A 112 -2.34 -12.63 20.34
N SER A 113 -2.16 -13.85 19.84
CA SER A 113 -1.35 -14.87 20.54
C SER A 113 0.11 -14.47 20.72
N VAL A 114 0.65 -13.62 19.85
CA VAL A 114 2.00 -13.03 20.03
C VAL A 114 2.00 -12.05 21.19
N LEU A 115 0.98 -11.18 21.28
CA LEU A 115 0.87 -10.21 22.39
C LEU A 115 0.66 -10.91 23.74
N GLU A 116 -0.14 -11.99 23.79
CA GLU A 116 -0.36 -12.81 25.00
C GLU A 116 0.92 -13.50 25.52
N GLN A 117 2.00 -13.52 24.74
CA GLN A 117 3.32 -14.01 25.09
C GLN A 117 4.30 -12.85 25.34
N ASP A 118 3.81 -11.66 25.72
CA ASP A 118 4.59 -10.43 25.88
C ASP A 118 5.36 -10.04 24.60
N GLY A 119 4.82 -10.37 23.43
CA GLY A 119 5.49 -10.21 22.17
C GLY A 119 5.38 -8.80 21.56
N PHE A 120 6.21 -8.57 20.52
CA PHE A 120 6.21 -7.35 19.72
C PHE A 120 5.58 -7.62 18.37
N LEU A 121 4.54 -6.86 18.05
CA LEU A 121 3.97 -6.82 16.71
C LEU A 121 4.45 -5.60 15.93
N GLY A 122 4.73 -5.76 14.66
CA GLY A 122 4.91 -4.66 13.72
C GLY A 122 3.71 -4.57 12.77
N ILE A 123 3.05 -3.42 12.74
CA ILE A 123 1.86 -3.22 11.92
C ILE A 123 1.91 -1.86 11.21
N TYR A 124 1.14 -1.79 10.12
CA TYR A 124 0.85 -0.56 9.39
C TYR A 124 -0.65 -0.34 9.42
N PRO A 125 -1.18 0.52 10.31
CA PRO A 125 -2.62 0.68 10.49
C PRO A 125 -3.36 1.16 9.23
N GLU A 126 -2.66 1.76 8.29
CA GLU A 126 -3.18 2.14 6.96
C GLU A 126 -3.54 0.92 6.10
N GLY A 127 -2.98 -0.25 6.40
CA GLY A 127 -3.22 -1.51 5.71
C GLY A 127 -2.59 -1.63 4.31
N GLY A 128 -1.77 -0.69 3.88
CA GLY A 128 -1.07 -0.71 2.59
C GLY A 128 -0.19 0.51 2.39
N THR A 129 0.54 0.55 1.28
CA THR A 129 1.35 1.71 0.90
C THR A 129 0.44 2.81 0.34
N TRP A 130 0.35 3.93 1.03
CA TRP A 130 -0.49 5.05 0.67
C TRP A 130 0.33 6.33 0.53
N ASN A 131 -0.24 7.30 -0.19
CA ASN A 131 0.23 8.67 -0.07
C ASN A 131 -0.09 9.16 1.34
N PRO A 132 0.87 9.78 2.06
CA PRO A 132 0.68 10.26 3.43
C PRO A 132 -0.52 11.21 3.64
N GLY A 133 -1.13 11.74 2.57
CA GLY A 133 -2.36 12.55 2.63
C GLY A 133 -3.64 11.76 2.93
N ASN A 134 -3.64 10.43 2.70
CA ASN A 134 -4.81 9.56 2.84
C ASN A 134 -4.61 8.51 3.94
N MET A 135 -4.04 8.91 5.06
CA MET A 135 -3.75 8.02 6.20
C MET A 135 -5.03 7.69 6.97
N HIS A 136 -5.81 6.73 6.46
CA HIS A 136 -6.96 6.18 7.17
C HIS A 136 -6.52 4.99 8.02
N ALA A 137 -6.81 5.07 9.31
CA ALA A 137 -6.51 3.99 10.24
C ALA A 137 -7.58 2.90 10.20
N HIS A 138 -7.15 1.64 10.07
CA HIS A 138 -8.02 0.50 10.30
C HIS A 138 -8.09 0.14 11.79
N ILE A 139 -9.28 -0.19 12.27
CA ILE A 139 -9.55 -0.50 13.68
C ILE A 139 -8.82 -1.75 14.23
N GLY A 140 -8.08 -2.46 13.37
CA GLY A 140 -7.31 -3.64 13.78
C GLY A 140 -6.27 -3.35 14.86
N VAL A 141 -5.61 -2.18 14.81
CA VAL A 141 -4.67 -1.75 15.84
C VAL A 141 -5.34 -1.59 17.20
N SER A 142 -6.53 -0.98 17.22
CA SER A 142 -7.31 -0.77 18.44
C SER A 142 -7.78 -2.09 19.04
N TRP A 143 -8.27 -3.00 18.18
CA TRP A 143 -8.70 -4.33 18.62
C TRP A 143 -7.54 -5.12 19.25
N LEU A 144 -6.36 -5.11 18.62
CA LEU A 144 -5.17 -5.77 19.14
C LEU A 144 -4.69 -5.13 20.44
N SER A 145 -4.64 -3.80 20.52
CA SER A 145 -4.27 -3.08 21.74
C SER A 145 -5.22 -3.42 22.89
N HIS A 146 -6.54 -3.36 22.64
CA HIS A 146 -7.54 -3.68 23.67
C HIS A 146 -7.47 -5.14 24.12
N LYS A 147 -7.50 -6.11 23.19
CA LYS A 147 -7.54 -7.53 23.54
C LYS A 147 -6.21 -8.05 24.08
N GLY A 148 -5.10 -7.58 23.52
CA GLY A 148 -3.76 -7.95 23.98
C GLY A 148 -3.23 -7.10 25.12
N GLN A 149 -3.99 -6.12 25.63
CA GLN A 149 -3.54 -5.15 26.63
C GLN A 149 -2.17 -4.54 26.28
N ALA A 150 -1.96 -4.31 24.98
CA ALA A 150 -0.69 -3.92 24.41
C ALA A 150 -0.60 -2.41 24.24
N LYS A 151 0.51 -1.82 24.69
CA LYS A 151 0.86 -0.43 24.37
C LYS A 151 1.13 -0.30 22.87
N VAL A 152 0.80 0.86 22.30
CA VAL A 152 1.10 1.16 20.89
C VAL A 152 2.20 2.20 20.84
N VAL A 153 3.28 1.88 20.13
CA VAL A 153 4.41 2.81 19.92
C VAL A 153 4.31 3.33 18.48
N PRO A 154 4.00 4.62 18.27
CA PRO A 154 3.93 5.22 16.96
C PRO A 154 5.34 5.41 16.38
N ILE A 155 5.50 5.12 15.08
CA ILE A 155 6.76 5.27 14.35
C ILE A 155 6.52 6.06 13.08
N GLY A 156 7.26 7.16 12.90
CA GLY A 156 7.27 7.94 11.67
C GLY A 156 8.47 7.58 10.79
N PHE A 157 8.21 7.23 9.54
CA PHE A 157 9.23 6.97 8.52
C PHE A 157 9.26 8.10 7.49
N SER A 158 10.48 8.60 7.16
CA SER A 158 10.69 9.65 6.18
C SER A 158 11.92 9.35 5.29
N GLY A 159 11.93 9.86 4.06
CA GLY A 159 13.00 9.64 3.10
C GLY A 159 12.90 8.34 2.31
N PHE A 160 11.83 7.56 2.49
CA PHE A 160 11.69 6.23 1.88
C PHE A 160 11.06 6.25 0.47
N ARG A 161 10.51 7.37 0.04
CA ARG A 161 9.97 7.52 -1.32
C ARG A 161 11.07 7.28 -2.36
N ASP A 162 10.78 6.45 -3.38
CA ASP A 162 11.73 6.04 -4.43
C ASP A 162 13.04 5.43 -3.89
N SER A 163 12.97 4.83 -2.73
CA SER A 163 14.12 4.34 -1.98
C SER A 163 14.97 3.33 -2.76
N PHE A 164 14.35 2.38 -3.44
CA PHE A 164 15.09 1.39 -4.24
C PHE A 164 15.89 2.04 -5.36
N GLY A 165 15.30 2.94 -6.15
CA GLY A 165 16.00 3.66 -7.21
C GLY A 165 17.18 4.47 -6.70
N LYS A 166 17.06 5.09 -5.53
CA LYS A 166 18.13 5.85 -4.89
C LYS A 166 19.26 4.95 -4.37
N VAL A 167 18.90 3.82 -3.76
CA VAL A 167 19.84 2.83 -3.24
C VAL A 167 20.64 2.17 -4.37
N PHE A 168 19.97 1.68 -5.42
CA PHE A 168 20.63 1.05 -6.56
C PHE A 168 21.53 2.01 -7.35
N LYS A 169 21.24 3.30 -7.35
CA LYS A 169 22.11 4.35 -7.93
C LYS A 169 23.24 4.81 -6.99
N PHE A 170 23.48 4.12 -5.89
CA PHE A 170 24.49 4.44 -4.87
C PHE A 170 24.41 5.89 -4.35
N LYS A 171 23.22 6.48 -4.33
CA LYS A 171 23.02 7.87 -3.88
C LYS A 171 23.07 8.02 -2.36
N ARG A 172 23.16 6.92 -1.61
CA ARG A 172 23.16 6.87 -0.14
C ARG A 172 22.08 7.77 0.49
N PRO A 173 20.77 7.51 0.21
CA PRO A 173 19.69 8.33 0.73
C PRO A 173 19.69 8.35 2.27
N VAL A 174 19.17 9.42 2.83
CA VAL A 174 18.91 9.51 4.27
C VAL A 174 17.55 8.88 4.52
N PHE A 175 17.52 7.86 5.38
CA PHE A 175 16.30 7.24 5.88
C PHE A 175 16.12 7.57 7.35
N ILE A 176 14.98 8.11 7.71
CA ILE A 176 14.69 8.57 9.07
C ILE A 176 13.60 7.67 9.66
N MET A 177 13.84 7.17 10.86
CA MET A 177 12.86 6.48 11.70
C MET A 177 12.79 7.23 13.03
N LYS A 178 11.63 7.80 13.34
CA LYS A 178 11.37 8.45 14.63
C LYS A 178 10.37 7.61 15.41
N VAL A 179 10.73 7.27 16.64
CA VAL A 179 9.89 6.50 17.57
C VAL A 179 9.29 7.45 18.57
N GLY A 180 7.98 7.53 18.61
CA GLY A 180 7.24 8.38 19.56
C GLY A 180 6.99 7.69 20.89
N GLU A 181 6.46 8.44 21.85
CA GLU A 181 6.07 7.94 23.16
C GLU A 181 5.00 6.85 23.05
N ALA A 182 5.09 5.84 23.90
CA ALA A 182 4.15 4.74 23.93
C ALA A 182 2.76 5.21 24.37
N ILE A 183 1.77 4.95 23.52
CA ILE A 183 0.35 5.17 23.83
C ILE A 183 -0.13 4.03 24.72
N PRO A 184 -0.84 4.32 25.83
CA PRO A 184 -1.39 3.27 26.71
C PRO A 184 -2.29 2.29 25.96
N ALA A 185 -2.36 1.05 26.45
CA ALA A 185 -3.30 0.07 25.92
C ALA A 185 -4.74 0.60 25.99
N LEU A 186 -5.51 0.33 24.93
CA LEU A 186 -6.89 0.77 24.89
C LEU A 186 -7.72 0.08 25.98
N SER A 187 -8.34 0.89 26.84
CA SER A 187 -9.37 0.45 27.79
C SER A 187 -10.74 0.91 27.29
N THR A 188 -11.73 0.05 27.41
CA THR A 188 -13.13 0.36 27.09
C THR A 188 -14.00 0.39 28.34
N GLU A 189 -13.38 0.33 29.53
CA GLU A 189 -14.08 0.39 30.80
C GLU A 189 -14.72 1.77 31.00
N ASN A 190 -15.97 1.76 31.44
CA ASN A 190 -16.78 2.97 31.70
C ASN A 190 -17.08 3.89 30.48
N ASP A 191 -16.79 3.43 29.26
CA ASP A 191 -17.21 4.13 28.03
C ASP A 191 -18.55 3.55 27.53
N GLY A 192 -19.61 4.32 27.60
CA GLY A 192 -20.96 3.89 27.18
C GLY A 192 -21.20 3.96 25.67
N ARG A 193 -20.21 4.35 24.88
CA ARG A 193 -20.30 4.50 23.42
C ARG A 193 -20.20 3.14 22.70
N PRO A 194 -20.68 3.06 21.44
CA PRO A 194 -20.47 1.87 20.61
C PRO A 194 -18.96 1.52 20.46
N ILE A 195 -18.60 0.28 20.69
CA ILE A 195 -17.20 -0.18 20.66
C ILE A 195 -16.46 0.16 19.35
N LYS A 196 -17.19 0.23 18.22
CA LYS A 196 -16.63 0.58 16.93
C LYS A 196 -16.16 2.03 16.88
N GLU A 197 -16.89 2.95 17.52
CA GLU A 197 -16.52 4.36 17.61
C GLU A 197 -15.26 4.54 18.46
N ILE A 198 -15.21 3.86 19.61
CA ILE A 198 -14.03 3.88 20.50
C ILE A 198 -12.80 3.35 19.77
N TYR A 199 -12.95 2.25 19.02
CA TYR A 199 -11.86 1.66 18.25
C TYR A 199 -11.39 2.59 17.12
N GLN A 200 -12.33 3.27 16.43
CA GLN A 200 -11.94 4.18 15.36
C GLN A 200 -11.21 5.41 15.93
N GLU A 201 -11.72 6.01 16.99
CA GLU A 201 -11.07 7.13 17.66
C GLU A 201 -9.64 6.81 18.10
N TYR A 202 -9.45 5.63 18.71
CA TYR A 202 -8.12 5.19 19.11
C TYR A 202 -7.19 4.95 17.92
N ALA A 203 -7.69 4.33 16.86
CA ALA A 203 -6.91 4.11 15.63
C ALA A 203 -6.50 5.44 14.98
N ASP A 204 -7.42 6.40 14.92
CA ASP A 204 -7.16 7.73 14.37
C ASP A 204 -6.14 8.49 15.24
N HIS A 205 -6.24 8.38 16.56
CA HIS A 205 -5.24 8.94 17.49
C HIS A 205 -3.84 8.32 17.26
N VAL A 206 -3.75 7.00 17.10
CA VAL A 206 -2.47 6.34 16.79
C VAL A 206 -1.87 6.92 15.51
N MET A 207 -2.67 7.07 14.44
CA MET A 207 -2.18 7.62 13.18
C MET A 207 -1.84 9.11 13.24
N GLU A 208 -2.54 9.89 14.06
CA GLU A 208 -2.17 11.29 14.34
C GLU A 208 -0.77 11.36 14.97
N ARG A 209 -0.50 10.52 16.00
CA ARG A 209 0.82 10.43 16.61
C ARG A 209 1.91 9.96 15.63
N VAL A 210 1.60 9.03 14.73
CA VAL A 210 2.51 8.65 13.63
C VAL A 210 2.80 9.83 12.71
N ARG A 211 1.76 10.57 12.31
CA ARG A 211 1.88 11.75 11.43
C ARG A 211 2.79 12.83 11.99
N GLU A 212 2.72 13.11 13.29
CA GLU A 212 3.57 14.08 13.97
C GLU A 212 5.07 13.74 13.90
N LEU A 213 5.40 12.47 13.73
CA LEU A 213 6.79 11.98 13.64
C LEU A 213 7.36 12.04 12.21
N ILE A 214 6.50 12.16 11.20
CA ILE A 214 6.92 12.24 9.80
C ILE A 214 7.49 13.63 9.51
N ASP A 215 8.59 13.68 8.74
CA ASP A 215 9.16 14.97 8.31
C ASP A 215 8.09 15.75 7.51
N PRO A 216 7.80 17.00 7.89
CA PRO A 216 6.84 17.84 7.17
C PRO A 216 7.13 17.98 5.67
N ALA A 217 8.39 17.87 5.26
CA ALA A 217 8.77 17.90 3.84
C ALA A 217 8.15 16.76 3.03
N GLU A 218 7.87 15.60 3.65
CA GLU A 218 7.21 14.48 2.96
C GLU A 218 5.80 14.85 2.48
N PHE A 219 5.09 15.72 3.21
CA PHE A 219 3.75 16.14 2.85
C PHE A 219 3.72 17.16 1.71
N LEU A 220 4.82 17.88 1.46
CA LEU A 220 4.94 18.80 0.34
C LEU A 220 5.03 18.09 -1.01
N GLU A 221 5.47 16.84 -1.00
CA GLU A 221 5.57 15.99 -2.19
C GLU A 221 4.27 15.21 -2.49
N ILE A 222 3.17 15.53 -1.78
CA ILE A 222 1.87 14.92 -1.98
C ILE A 222 0.94 15.97 -2.57
N PRO A 223 0.30 15.69 -3.70
CA PRO A 223 -0.70 16.59 -4.23
C PRO A 223 -1.84 16.82 -3.23
N SER A 224 -2.17 18.08 -2.97
CA SER A 224 -3.37 18.46 -2.21
C SER A 224 -4.65 18.26 -3.01
N GLU A 225 -4.54 18.37 -4.35
CA GLU A 225 -5.62 18.15 -5.29
C GLU A 225 -5.11 17.36 -6.50
N THR A 226 -5.95 16.47 -7.00
CA THR A 226 -5.65 15.71 -8.22
C THR A 226 -6.89 15.68 -9.10
N GLU A 227 -6.73 16.15 -10.33
CA GLU A 227 -7.77 16.13 -11.36
C GLU A 227 -7.36 15.16 -12.47
N PHE A 228 -8.30 14.31 -12.90
CA PHE A 228 -8.09 13.40 -14.03
C PHE A 228 -9.11 13.68 -15.12
N ALA A 229 -8.69 13.57 -16.39
CA ALA A 229 -9.55 13.71 -17.53
C ALA A 229 -9.09 12.83 -18.70
N LEU A 230 -10.02 12.19 -19.39
CA LEU A 230 -9.78 11.49 -20.65
C LEU A 230 -10.44 12.25 -21.79
N ASP A 231 -9.63 12.76 -22.71
CA ASP A 231 -10.13 13.26 -24.01
C ASP A 231 -10.03 12.16 -25.06
N ILE A 232 -11.10 11.97 -25.80
CA ILE A 232 -11.15 11.07 -26.95
C ILE A 232 -11.23 11.94 -28.21
N LEU A 233 -10.26 11.78 -29.08
CA LEU A 233 -10.14 12.53 -30.34
C LEU A 233 -10.32 11.57 -31.51
N LYS A 234 -11.19 11.93 -32.43
CA LYS A 234 -11.39 11.28 -33.73
C LYS A 234 -11.04 12.30 -34.83
N GLU A 235 -10.11 12.00 -35.70
CA GLU A 235 -9.65 12.93 -36.76
C GLU A 235 -9.27 14.33 -36.20
N ASN A 236 -8.70 14.39 -35.00
CA ASN A 236 -8.37 15.59 -34.22
C ASN A 236 -9.56 16.39 -33.64
N ASP A 237 -10.79 15.98 -33.88
CA ASP A 237 -11.96 16.56 -33.26
C ASP A 237 -12.29 15.83 -31.92
N LYS A 238 -12.58 16.61 -30.87
CA LYS A 238 -12.94 16.03 -29.58
C LYS A 238 -14.33 15.39 -29.67
N VAL A 239 -14.39 14.09 -29.45
CA VAL A 239 -15.65 13.37 -29.30
C VAL A 239 -16.22 13.63 -27.89
N SER A 240 -17.53 13.43 -27.72
CA SER A 240 -18.22 13.63 -26.44
C SER A 240 -17.53 12.88 -25.28
N THR A 241 -17.47 13.53 -24.11
CA THR A 241 -16.88 12.97 -22.89
C THR A 241 -17.66 11.73 -22.45
N LEU A 242 -16.98 10.60 -22.28
CA LEU A 242 -17.61 9.40 -21.72
C LEU A 242 -17.86 9.55 -20.21
N PRO A 243 -19.01 9.10 -19.68
CA PRO A 243 -19.21 9.03 -18.24
C PRO A 243 -18.15 8.15 -17.56
N GLY A 244 -17.48 8.66 -16.50
CA GLY A 244 -16.37 7.97 -15.83
C GLY A 244 -15.01 8.15 -16.53
N HIS A 245 -14.88 9.15 -17.41
CA HIS A 245 -13.64 9.48 -18.09
C HIS A 245 -12.49 9.79 -17.13
N ASP A 246 -12.77 10.42 -16.00
CA ASP A 246 -11.83 10.71 -14.93
C ASP A 246 -11.28 9.43 -14.28
N THR A 247 -12.15 8.46 -14.01
CA THR A 247 -11.79 7.15 -13.47
C THR A 247 -10.90 6.36 -14.43
N ILE A 248 -11.20 6.43 -15.76
CA ILE A 248 -10.36 5.78 -16.78
C ILE A 248 -9.00 6.48 -16.88
N ALA A 249 -8.98 7.82 -16.87
CA ALA A 249 -7.73 8.57 -16.88
C ALA A 249 -6.87 8.26 -15.64
N GLN A 250 -7.49 8.19 -14.46
CA GLN A 250 -6.82 7.76 -13.24
C GLN A 250 -6.24 6.34 -13.37
N PHE A 251 -6.99 5.42 -13.96
CA PHE A 251 -6.53 4.06 -14.22
C PHE A 251 -5.27 4.06 -15.11
N PHE A 252 -5.26 4.83 -16.19
CA PHE A 252 -4.09 4.93 -17.07
C PHE A 252 -2.88 5.60 -16.42
N HIS A 253 -3.07 6.57 -15.52
CA HIS A 253 -1.98 7.22 -14.78
C HIS A 253 -1.43 6.38 -13.63
N ASN A 254 -2.19 5.44 -13.10
CA ASN A 254 -1.77 4.53 -12.02
C ASN A 254 -1.10 3.24 -12.53
N GLN A 255 -0.49 3.27 -13.73
CA GLN A 255 0.15 2.11 -14.37
C GLN A 255 1.19 1.45 -13.46
N VAL A 256 2.06 2.22 -12.79
CA VAL A 256 3.11 1.68 -11.91
C VAL A 256 2.53 0.78 -10.81
N MET A 257 1.38 1.16 -10.26
CA MET A 257 0.70 0.35 -9.24
C MET A 257 0.09 -0.93 -9.85
N LEU A 258 -0.46 -0.81 -11.05
CA LEU A 258 -1.01 -1.95 -11.79
C LEU A 258 0.09 -2.87 -12.28
N GLU A 259 1.22 -2.35 -12.72
CA GLU A 259 2.42 -3.11 -13.08
C GLU A 259 2.93 -3.92 -11.89
N SER A 260 3.02 -3.31 -10.70
CA SER A 260 3.39 -4.02 -9.49
C SER A 260 2.42 -5.16 -9.17
N LEU A 261 1.11 -4.91 -9.24
CA LEU A 261 0.09 -5.93 -9.04
C LEU A 261 0.20 -7.06 -10.07
N LEU A 262 0.37 -6.71 -11.34
CA LEU A 262 0.46 -7.69 -12.42
C LEU A 262 1.73 -8.54 -12.33
N ASN A 263 2.85 -7.94 -11.95
CA ASN A 263 4.08 -8.66 -11.68
C ASN A 263 3.88 -9.65 -10.53
N ASN A 264 3.23 -9.22 -9.45
CA ASN A 264 2.94 -10.07 -8.31
C ASN A 264 2.00 -11.22 -8.66
N LEU A 265 1.01 -10.98 -9.52
CA LEU A 265 0.11 -12.01 -10.05
C LEU A 265 0.73 -12.84 -11.18
N ARG A 266 1.98 -12.55 -11.57
CA ARG A 266 2.67 -13.17 -12.72
C ARG A 266 1.87 -13.06 -14.03
N LYS A 267 1.07 -12.01 -14.17
CA LYS A 267 0.33 -11.71 -15.39
C LYS A 267 1.20 -10.84 -16.32
N PRO A 268 1.18 -11.05 -17.64
CA PRO A 268 1.96 -10.23 -18.55
C PRO A 268 1.47 -8.78 -18.58
N ILE A 269 2.33 -7.82 -18.28
CA ILE A 269 2.01 -6.36 -18.32
C ILE A 269 1.50 -5.94 -19.70
N LYS A 270 2.02 -6.55 -20.76
CA LYS A 270 1.63 -6.33 -22.16
C LYS A 270 0.12 -6.47 -22.42
N LEU A 271 -0.62 -7.20 -21.60
CA LEU A 271 -2.07 -7.34 -21.73
C LEU A 271 -2.84 -6.05 -21.41
N LEU A 272 -2.29 -5.20 -20.51
CA LEU A 272 -2.94 -3.94 -20.14
C LEU A 272 -2.51 -2.76 -21.02
N PHE A 273 -1.26 -2.78 -21.46
CA PHE A 273 -0.65 -1.69 -22.23
C PHE A 273 0.13 -2.28 -23.41
N PRO A 274 -0.55 -2.56 -24.54
CA PRO A 274 0.11 -3.09 -25.72
C PRO A 274 1.24 -2.16 -26.17
N GLU A 275 2.34 -2.75 -26.65
CA GLU A 275 3.46 -2.01 -27.23
C GLU A 275 2.99 -1.16 -28.43
N GLU A 276 3.72 -0.12 -28.79
CA GLU A 276 3.32 0.81 -29.87
C GLU A 276 2.94 0.13 -31.17
N GLN A 277 3.58 -0.99 -31.48
CA GLN A 277 3.34 -1.79 -32.68
C GLN A 277 2.00 -2.57 -32.69
N GLU A 278 1.36 -2.70 -31.53
CA GLU A 278 0.10 -3.46 -31.34
C GLU A 278 -1.09 -2.56 -31.00
N ARG A 279 -0.94 -1.24 -31.13
CA ARG A 279 -2.00 -0.28 -30.75
C ARG A 279 -3.06 -0.16 -31.85
N THR A 280 -3.70 -1.27 -32.15
CA THR A 280 -4.93 -1.26 -32.91
C THR A 280 -6.13 -1.19 -31.98
N ILE A 281 -7.26 -0.68 -32.46
CA ILE A 281 -8.52 -0.65 -31.69
C ILE A 281 -8.87 -2.05 -31.17
N PRO A 282 -8.88 -3.13 -31.98
CA PRO A 282 -9.14 -4.48 -31.47
C PRO A 282 -8.14 -4.96 -30.41
N GLY A 283 -6.85 -4.69 -30.60
CA GLY A 283 -5.80 -5.04 -29.64
C GLY A 283 -5.98 -4.33 -28.29
N PHE A 284 -6.31 -3.04 -28.34
CA PHE A 284 -6.57 -2.25 -27.15
C PHE A 284 -7.83 -2.70 -26.38
N VAL A 285 -8.91 -3.01 -27.13
CA VAL A 285 -10.13 -3.61 -26.58
C VAL A 285 -9.83 -4.95 -25.89
N GLN A 286 -9.00 -5.79 -26.49
CA GLN A 286 -8.58 -7.06 -25.88
C GLN A 286 -7.82 -6.81 -24.58
N ALA A 287 -6.92 -5.83 -24.53
CA ALA A 287 -6.20 -5.45 -23.30
C ALA A 287 -7.14 -4.94 -22.20
N LEU A 288 -8.14 -4.13 -22.55
CA LEU A 288 -9.17 -3.67 -21.62
C LEU A 288 -10.02 -4.82 -21.06
N ARG A 289 -10.39 -5.80 -21.93
CA ARG A 289 -11.11 -7.01 -21.48
C ARG A 289 -10.29 -7.85 -20.52
N ALA A 290 -8.99 -8.06 -20.79
CA ALA A 290 -8.08 -8.74 -19.89
C ALA A 290 -7.94 -8.00 -18.55
N SER A 291 -7.95 -6.65 -18.58
CA SER A 291 -7.96 -5.83 -17.36
C SER A 291 -9.21 -6.07 -16.53
N LEU A 292 -10.38 -6.16 -17.15
CA LEU A 292 -11.63 -6.47 -16.45
C LEU A 292 -11.62 -7.85 -15.81
N GLU A 293 -11.07 -8.87 -16.47
CA GLU A 293 -10.92 -10.21 -15.89
C GLU A 293 -10.04 -10.18 -14.63
N ILE A 294 -8.90 -9.47 -14.69
CA ILE A 294 -8.00 -9.30 -13.54
C ILE A 294 -8.70 -8.57 -12.40
N LEU A 295 -9.46 -7.52 -12.68
CA LEU A 295 -10.25 -6.78 -11.70
C LEU A 295 -11.27 -7.71 -11.01
N GLN A 296 -11.96 -8.54 -11.76
CA GLN A 296 -12.98 -9.47 -11.25
C GLN A 296 -12.37 -10.61 -10.44
N GLU A 297 -11.27 -11.21 -10.90
CA GLU A 297 -10.53 -12.24 -10.18
C GLU A 297 -9.95 -11.74 -8.84
N ASN A 298 -9.67 -10.45 -8.75
CA ASN A 298 -9.04 -9.82 -7.58
C ASN A 298 -9.92 -8.74 -6.95
N ALA A 299 -11.25 -8.92 -6.99
CA ALA A 299 -12.23 -7.95 -6.51
C ALA A 299 -11.99 -7.51 -5.05
N GLY A 300 -11.55 -8.41 -4.18
CA GLY A 300 -11.20 -8.09 -2.80
C GLY A 300 -10.05 -7.08 -2.70
N PHE A 301 -9.00 -7.24 -3.49
CA PHE A 301 -7.89 -6.30 -3.57
C PHE A 301 -8.34 -4.93 -4.09
N PHE A 302 -9.12 -4.91 -5.16
CA PHE A 302 -9.60 -3.65 -5.74
C PHE A 302 -10.57 -2.93 -4.80
N THR A 303 -11.47 -3.65 -4.14
CA THR A 303 -12.35 -3.10 -3.10
C THR A 303 -11.53 -2.50 -1.96
N TYR A 304 -10.49 -3.18 -1.53
CA TYR A 304 -9.59 -2.70 -0.50
C TYR A 304 -8.83 -1.43 -0.95
N ARG A 305 -8.28 -1.44 -2.16
CA ARG A 305 -7.40 -0.37 -2.66
C ARG A 305 -8.16 0.89 -3.10
N PHE A 306 -9.33 0.73 -3.70
CA PHE A 306 -10.10 1.83 -4.31
C PHE A 306 -11.42 2.11 -3.59
N GLY A 307 -11.83 1.26 -2.66
CA GLY A 307 -13.17 1.24 -2.09
C GLY A 307 -14.17 0.54 -3.02
N MET A 308 -15.28 0.06 -2.44
CA MET A 308 -16.25 -0.76 -3.16
C MET A 308 -16.94 0.01 -4.31
N GLU A 309 -17.25 1.28 -4.09
CA GLU A 309 -17.89 2.14 -5.09
C GLU A 309 -16.95 2.43 -6.25
N ARG A 310 -15.73 2.87 -5.97
CA ARG A 310 -14.72 3.18 -7.01
C ARG A 310 -14.32 1.97 -7.83
N GLY A 311 -14.23 0.78 -7.23
CA GLY A 311 -13.99 -0.45 -7.98
C GLY A 311 -15.09 -0.74 -9.01
N ARG A 312 -16.35 -0.54 -8.62
CA ARG A 312 -17.51 -0.69 -9.52
C ARG A 312 -17.56 0.39 -10.59
N GLU A 313 -17.22 1.63 -10.23
CA GLU A 313 -17.13 2.75 -11.18
C GLU A 313 -16.07 2.50 -12.24
N LEU A 314 -14.89 2.01 -11.83
CA LEU A 314 -13.80 1.67 -12.76
C LEU A 314 -14.23 0.55 -13.72
N GLU A 315 -14.82 -0.53 -13.21
CA GLU A 315 -15.33 -1.62 -14.04
C GLU A 315 -16.37 -1.12 -15.05
N ALA A 316 -17.32 -0.31 -14.61
CA ALA A 316 -18.33 0.29 -15.48
C ALA A 316 -17.73 1.24 -16.52
N ALA A 317 -16.73 2.04 -16.12
CA ALA A 317 -16.04 2.97 -17.02
C ALA A 317 -15.24 2.26 -18.11
N ILE A 318 -14.51 1.18 -17.74
CA ILE A 318 -13.79 0.36 -18.72
C ILE A 318 -14.77 -0.30 -19.72
N ARG A 319 -15.91 -0.83 -19.25
CA ARG A 319 -16.94 -1.41 -20.14
C ARG A 319 -17.47 -0.39 -21.15
N ARG A 320 -17.74 0.84 -20.70
CA ARG A 320 -18.19 1.94 -21.62
C ARG A 320 -17.11 2.29 -22.65
N LEU A 321 -15.84 2.31 -22.24
CA LEU A 321 -14.76 2.57 -23.19
C LEU A 321 -14.64 1.44 -24.23
N ILE A 322 -14.77 0.19 -23.82
CA ILE A 322 -14.80 -0.96 -24.74
C ILE A 322 -15.95 -0.81 -25.73
N GLU A 323 -17.18 -0.57 -25.24
CA GLU A 323 -18.37 -0.40 -26.08
C GLU A 323 -18.21 0.76 -27.08
N PHE A 324 -17.67 1.89 -26.62
CA PHE A 324 -17.35 3.02 -27.49
C PHE A 324 -16.37 2.64 -28.59
N LEU A 325 -15.24 2.02 -28.25
CA LEU A 325 -14.20 1.64 -29.20
C LEU A 325 -14.71 0.58 -30.22
N GLU A 326 -15.55 -0.36 -29.80
CA GLU A 326 -16.15 -1.37 -30.68
C GLU A 326 -17.16 -0.76 -31.65
N ASN A 327 -17.93 0.24 -31.23
CA ASN A 327 -18.89 0.94 -32.08
C ASN A 327 -18.22 1.90 -33.08
N GLU A 328 -17.04 2.42 -32.73
CA GLU A 328 -16.26 3.34 -33.56
C GLU A 328 -15.21 2.63 -34.44
N SER A 329 -15.21 1.29 -34.48
CA SER A 329 -14.28 0.46 -35.24
C SER A 329 -14.49 0.57 -36.75
N GLY A 330 -14.35 1.78 -37.27
CA GLY A 330 -14.31 2.10 -38.73
C GLY A 330 -12.89 2.40 -39.19
N ASP A 331 -12.73 2.95 -40.41
CA ASP A 331 -11.43 3.32 -40.99
C ASP A 331 -10.75 4.54 -40.34
N HIS A 332 -11.09 4.89 -39.10
CA HIS A 332 -10.63 6.11 -38.44
C HIS A 332 -9.64 5.82 -37.32
N GLU A 333 -8.63 6.67 -37.21
CA GLU A 333 -7.74 6.69 -36.03
C GLU A 333 -8.45 7.32 -34.84
N ILE A 334 -8.31 6.69 -33.68
CA ILE A 334 -8.77 7.22 -32.38
C ILE A 334 -7.56 7.52 -31.51
N ARG A 335 -7.53 8.74 -30.95
CA ARG A 335 -6.52 9.13 -29.99
C ARG A 335 -7.16 9.29 -28.61
N LEU A 336 -6.67 8.54 -27.64
CA LEU A 336 -7.03 8.67 -26.23
C LEU A 336 -5.97 9.50 -25.53
N LEU A 337 -6.36 10.63 -24.94
CA LEU A 337 -5.47 11.51 -24.20
C LEU A 337 -5.87 11.53 -22.74
N ALA A 338 -5.19 10.73 -21.93
CA ALA A 338 -5.37 10.70 -20.49
C ALA A 338 -4.53 11.78 -19.83
N LYS A 339 -5.17 12.71 -19.13
CA LYS A 339 -4.56 13.85 -18.46
C LYS A 339 -4.68 13.69 -16.96
N ALA A 340 -3.62 14.07 -16.25
CA ALA A 340 -3.63 14.25 -14.80
C ALA A 340 -3.03 15.61 -14.46
N ARG A 341 -3.67 16.31 -13.53
CA ARG A 341 -3.21 17.58 -12.99
C ARG A 341 -3.10 17.46 -11.48
N TYR A 342 -1.89 17.64 -10.99
CA TYR A 342 -1.56 17.57 -9.57
C TYR A 342 -1.27 18.98 -9.06
N ARG A 343 -1.91 19.38 -7.97
CA ARG A 343 -1.62 20.62 -7.25
C ARG A 343 -0.99 20.26 -5.92
N TYR A 344 0.15 20.83 -5.63
CA TYR A 344 0.91 20.59 -4.41
C TYR A 344 0.67 21.70 -3.37
N PRO A 345 0.85 21.41 -2.06
CA PRO A 345 0.67 22.40 -0.99
C PRO A 345 1.56 23.66 -1.11
N ASP A 346 2.70 23.54 -1.77
CA ASP A 346 3.64 24.64 -2.04
C ASP A 346 3.25 25.49 -3.25
N GLY A 347 2.11 25.20 -3.89
CA GLY A 347 1.60 25.90 -5.07
C GLY A 347 2.16 25.37 -6.40
N ARG A 348 3.04 24.39 -6.41
CA ARG A 348 3.46 23.71 -7.66
C ARG A 348 2.26 23.06 -8.33
N VAL A 349 2.25 23.11 -9.66
CA VAL A 349 1.31 22.38 -10.51
C VAL A 349 2.11 21.50 -11.45
N GLU A 350 1.77 20.22 -11.50
CA GLU A 350 2.32 19.26 -12.43
C GLU A 350 1.23 18.73 -13.32
N GLU A 351 1.44 18.77 -14.63
CA GLU A 351 0.51 18.21 -15.61
C GLU A 351 1.20 17.06 -16.35
N LEU A 352 0.56 15.90 -16.31
CA LEU A 352 1.01 14.71 -17.01
C LEU A 352 -0.04 14.31 -18.04
N SER A 353 0.42 13.79 -19.18
CA SER A 353 -0.47 13.24 -20.18
C SER A 353 0.11 11.95 -20.77
N HIS A 354 -0.76 10.97 -20.96
CA HIS A 354 -0.47 9.74 -21.70
C HIS A 354 -1.35 9.70 -22.93
N THR A 355 -0.74 9.49 -24.09
CA THR A 355 -1.46 9.42 -25.36
C THR A 355 -1.39 8.00 -25.89
N TYR A 356 -2.55 7.46 -26.25
CA TYR A 356 -2.70 6.20 -26.97
C TYR A 356 -3.25 6.52 -28.35
N GLU A 357 -2.47 6.27 -29.40
CA GLU A 357 -2.88 6.37 -30.79
C GLU A 357 -3.33 4.99 -31.25
N LEU A 358 -4.60 4.86 -31.57
CA LEU A 358 -5.21 3.59 -31.95
C LEU A 358 -5.57 3.64 -33.43
N SER A 359 -4.92 2.80 -34.23
CA SER A 359 -5.28 2.62 -35.64
C SER A 359 -6.51 1.71 -35.77
N ALA A 360 -7.25 1.88 -36.85
CA ALA A 360 -8.11 0.83 -37.33
C ALA A 360 -7.26 -0.44 -37.59
N ALA A 361 -7.86 -1.62 -37.56
CA ALA A 361 -7.13 -2.89 -37.66
C ALA A 361 -6.34 -3.02 -38.98
#